data_a36a05e2a20c7f74d28bd7f8190e394f
#
_entry.id   a36a05e2a20c7f74d28bd7f8190e394f
#
_cell.length_a   1.000
_cell.length_b   1.000
_cell.length_c   1.000
_cell.angle_alpha   90.00
_cell.angle_beta   90.00
_cell.angle_gamma   90.00
#
_symmetry.space_group_name_H-M   'P 1'
#
loop_
_entity.id
_entity.type
_entity.pdbx_description
1 polymer ?
#
loop_
_entity_poly.entity_id
_entity_poly.type
_entity_poly.pdbx_seq_one_letter_code
_entity_poly.pdbx_strand_id
1 'polypeptide(L)'
;MPYVIDEADYAIIEKKLKEKKFKKYVIDDAQYLMAFELFEKANQAGYKKFTDIAIHYQNLLTTIIKETPKDCIVYILSHLEETNTGKIKIKTVGQMLDNQLTVEGLFSIVLMSYYSNKQYKFITQTDGNTPCKSPLEMFDTLEIDNDLKLVDNKIREYYGFNKEEN
;
A
#
# COMPACT_ATOMS: atom_id res chain seq x y z
N MET A 1 8.64 14.92 15.74
CA MET A 1 7.46 14.07 16.00
C MET A 1 6.80 13.75 14.66
N PRO A 2 6.29 12.53 14.44
CA PRO A 2 5.49 12.26 13.26
C PRO A 2 4.22 13.14 13.30
N TYR A 3 3.81 13.60 12.13
CA TYR A 3 2.54 14.28 11.97
C TYR A 3 1.47 13.22 11.70
N VAL A 4 0.49 13.09 12.60
CA VAL A 4 -0.57 12.08 12.49
C VAL A 4 -1.87 12.77 12.10
N ILE A 5 -2.58 12.18 11.14
CA ILE A 5 -3.96 12.54 10.79
C ILE A 5 -4.81 11.35 11.18
N ASP A 6 -5.70 11.53 12.13
CA ASP A 6 -6.58 10.48 12.65
C ASP A 6 -7.97 10.61 12.01
N GLU A 7 -8.00 10.53 10.69
CA GLU A 7 -9.24 10.64 9.91
C GLU A 7 -9.16 9.73 8.68
N ALA A 8 -10.16 8.86 8.51
CA ALA A 8 -10.31 7.95 7.39
C ALA A 8 -11.07 8.64 6.23
N ASP A 9 -10.46 9.66 5.60
CA ASP A 9 -11.07 10.44 4.53
C ASP A 9 -10.14 10.55 3.32
N TYR A 10 -10.61 10.10 2.15
CA TYR A 10 -9.87 10.16 0.89
C TYR A 10 -9.44 11.58 0.53
N ALA A 11 -10.34 12.56 0.64
CA ALA A 11 -10.06 13.94 0.23
C ALA A 11 -8.98 14.59 1.09
N ILE A 12 -8.97 14.29 2.40
CA ILE A 12 -7.95 14.76 3.33
C ILE A 12 -6.60 14.15 2.98
N ILE A 13 -6.53 12.82 2.78
CA ILE A 13 -5.30 12.12 2.43
C ILE A 13 -4.75 12.65 1.10
N GLU A 14 -5.58 12.72 0.05
CA GLU A 14 -5.17 13.22 -1.26
C GLU A 14 -4.67 14.68 -1.20
N LYS A 15 -5.36 15.54 -0.44
CA LYS A 15 -4.92 16.92 -0.21
C LYS A 15 -3.52 16.95 0.41
N LYS A 16 -3.26 16.12 1.44
CA LYS A 16 -1.97 16.05 2.11
C LYS A 16 -0.85 15.54 1.22
N LEU A 17 -1.12 14.56 0.38
CA LEU A 17 -0.16 14.09 -0.62
C LEU A 17 0.17 15.20 -1.64
N LYS A 18 -0.83 15.94 -2.12
CA LYS A 18 -0.66 17.07 -3.05
C LYS A 18 0.08 18.28 -2.46
N GLU A 19 0.06 18.45 -1.13
CA GLU A 19 0.88 19.47 -0.44
C GLU A 19 2.39 19.24 -0.60
N LYS A 20 2.83 18.00 -0.91
CA LYS A 20 4.24 17.59 -1.14
C LYS A 20 5.19 17.98 0.03
N LYS A 21 4.63 18.08 1.22
CA LYS A 21 5.33 18.59 2.40
C LYS A 21 6.37 17.62 2.97
N PHE A 22 6.13 16.33 2.78
CA PHE A 22 6.97 15.28 3.35
C PHE A 22 7.58 14.41 2.27
N LYS A 23 8.74 13.84 2.56
CA LYS A 23 9.42 12.84 1.72
C LYS A 23 8.98 11.40 2.01
N LYS A 24 8.09 11.24 2.99
CA LYS A 24 7.61 9.94 3.45
C LYS A 24 6.19 10.09 4.02
N TYR A 25 5.31 9.23 3.57
CA TYR A 25 3.94 9.10 4.09
C TYR A 25 3.68 7.64 4.47
N VAL A 26 2.85 7.42 5.47
CA VAL A 26 2.32 6.12 5.85
C VAL A 26 0.81 6.23 5.88
N ILE A 27 0.14 5.41 5.09
CA ILE A 27 -1.31 5.24 5.12
C ILE A 27 -1.55 3.91 5.80
N ASP A 28 -1.91 3.98 7.08
CA ASP A 28 -2.12 2.80 7.92
C ASP A 28 -3.52 2.24 7.72
N ASP A 29 -3.61 0.92 7.67
CA ASP A 29 -4.89 0.19 7.52
C ASP A 29 -5.78 0.70 6.36
N ALA A 30 -5.16 0.94 5.20
CA ALA A 30 -5.80 1.59 4.04
C ALA A 30 -7.12 0.93 3.58
N GLN A 31 -7.32 -0.36 3.84
CA GLN A 31 -8.57 -1.05 3.50
C GLN A 31 -9.79 -0.53 4.30
N TYR A 32 -9.57 0.10 5.48
CA TYR A 32 -10.68 0.67 6.25
C TYR A 32 -11.31 1.88 5.57
N LEU A 33 -10.60 2.59 4.70
CA LEU A 33 -11.20 3.63 3.85
C LEU A 33 -12.39 3.06 3.06
N MET A 34 -12.18 1.90 2.43
CA MET A 34 -13.25 1.22 1.67
C MET A 34 -14.33 0.64 2.60
N ALA A 35 -13.92 0.07 3.73
CA ALA A 35 -14.86 -0.57 4.66
C ALA A 35 -15.79 0.47 5.30
N PHE A 36 -15.28 1.59 5.77
CA PHE A 36 -16.09 2.65 6.36
C PHE A 36 -17.04 3.25 5.33
N GLU A 37 -16.57 3.53 4.12
CA GLU A 37 -17.45 4.00 3.04
C GLU A 37 -18.57 2.99 2.72
N LEU A 38 -18.28 1.67 2.78
CA LEU A 38 -19.31 0.65 2.62
C LEU A 38 -20.38 0.71 3.72
N PHE A 39 -19.97 0.91 4.97
CA PHE A 39 -20.92 1.07 6.10
C PHE A 39 -21.75 2.34 5.97
N GLU A 40 -21.17 3.45 5.57
CA GLU A 40 -21.91 4.71 5.30
C GLU A 40 -22.97 4.53 4.22
N LYS A 41 -22.64 3.73 3.20
CA LYS A 41 -23.54 3.44 2.08
C LYS A 41 -24.39 2.17 2.27
N ALA A 42 -24.45 1.61 3.49
CA ALA A 42 -25.13 0.32 3.76
C ALA A 42 -26.59 0.31 3.32
N ASN A 43 -27.30 1.43 3.51
CA ASN A 43 -28.72 1.58 3.15
C ASN A 43 -28.97 1.86 1.65
N GLN A 44 -27.91 2.03 0.85
CA GLN A 44 -28.06 2.24 -0.59
C GLN A 44 -28.28 0.90 -1.29
N ALA A 45 -29.37 0.79 -2.02
CA ALA A 45 -29.67 -0.41 -2.83
C ALA A 45 -28.78 -0.49 -4.09
N GLY A 46 -28.55 -1.71 -4.58
CA GLY A 46 -27.87 -1.97 -5.84
C GLY A 46 -26.32 -1.95 -5.76
N TYR A 47 -25.70 -2.12 -6.92
CA TYR A 47 -24.26 -2.31 -7.05
C TYR A 47 -23.46 -1.02 -7.14
N LYS A 48 -24.11 0.13 -7.35
CA LYS A 48 -23.44 1.41 -7.56
C LYS A 48 -22.47 1.75 -6.44
N LYS A 49 -22.83 1.48 -5.18
CA LYS A 49 -21.97 1.74 -4.01
C LYS A 49 -20.62 1.04 -4.11
N PHE A 50 -20.56 -0.19 -4.59
CA PHE A 50 -19.29 -0.92 -4.75
C PHE A 50 -18.43 -0.34 -5.89
N THR A 51 -19.06 0.16 -6.94
CA THR A 51 -18.35 0.86 -8.01
C THR A 51 -17.77 2.18 -7.51
N ASP A 52 -18.55 2.97 -6.76
CA ASP A 52 -18.10 4.24 -6.18
C ASP A 52 -16.92 4.03 -5.23
N ILE A 53 -16.97 3.03 -4.33
CA ILE A 53 -15.89 2.65 -3.42
C ILE A 53 -14.62 2.29 -4.21
N ALA A 54 -14.76 1.46 -5.23
CA ALA A 54 -13.63 1.06 -6.06
C ALA A 54 -12.98 2.26 -6.78
N ILE A 55 -13.79 3.20 -7.29
CA ILE A 55 -13.33 4.42 -7.95
C ILE A 55 -12.59 5.33 -6.95
N HIS A 56 -13.12 5.53 -5.75
CA HIS A 56 -12.48 6.38 -4.74
C HIS A 56 -11.12 5.82 -4.32
N TYR A 57 -11.04 4.52 -4.06
CA TYR A 57 -9.77 3.89 -3.74
C TYR A 57 -8.77 3.96 -4.90
N GLN A 58 -9.21 3.70 -6.13
CA GLN A 58 -8.39 3.83 -7.33
C GLN A 58 -7.89 5.27 -7.55
N ASN A 59 -8.71 6.28 -7.26
CA ASN A 59 -8.32 7.69 -7.35
C ASN A 59 -7.21 8.02 -6.33
N LEU A 60 -7.32 7.52 -5.10
CA LEU A 60 -6.25 7.65 -4.10
C LEU A 60 -4.93 7.04 -4.62
N LEU A 61 -4.97 5.80 -5.13
CA LEU A 61 -3.77 5.14 -5.70
C LEU A 61 -3.19 5.95 -6.87
N THR A 62 -4.05 6.49 -7.73
CA THR A 62 -3.64 7.35 -8.85
C THR A 62 -3.00 8.64 -8.36
N THR A 63 -3.54 9.26 -7.32
CA THR A 63 -2.97 10.46 -6.69
C THR A 63 -1.58 10.16 -6.12
N ILE A 64 -1.40 9.03 -5.44
CA ILE A 64 -0.09 8.60 -4.94
C ILE A 64 0.91 8.49 -6.10
N ILE A 65 0.54 7.81 -7.17
CA ILE A 65 1.45 7.54 -8.29
C ILE A 65 1.80 8.81 -9.08
N LYS A 66 0.84 9.71 -9.30
CA LYS A 66 0.99 10.84 -10.21
C LYS A 66 1.39 12.15 -9.54
N GLU A 67 0.95 12.36 -8.29
CA GLU A 67 1.06 13.67 -7.64
C GLU A 67 2.19 13.76 -6.61
N THR A 68 2.72 12.61 -6.12
CA THR A 68 3.85 12.65 -5.20
C THR A 68 5.18 12.85 -5.93
N PRO A 69 6.15 13.56 -5.33
CA PRO A 69 7.49 13.70 -5.90
C PRO A 69 8.16 12.33 -6.09
N LYS A 70 9.05 12.22 -7.07
CA LYS A 70 9.74 10.95 -7.40
C LYS A 70 10.56 10.38 -6.24
N ASP A 71 11.09 11.23 -5.38
CA ASP A 71 11.88 10.88 -4.18
C ASP A 71 11.03 10.73 -2.91
N CYS A 72 9.70 10.82 -3.04
CA CYS A 72 8.75 10.57 -1.97
C CYS A 72 8.36 9.10 -1.92
N ILE A 73 8.43 8.48 -0.74
CA ILE A 73 8.00 7.11 -0.51
C ILE A 73 6.67 7.14 0.23
N VAL A 74 5.68 6.44 -0.32
CA VAL A 74 4.37 6.26 0.33
C VAL A 74 4.19 4.79 0.69
N TYR A 75 4.14 4.50 1.98
CA TYR A 75 3.83 3.18 2.50
C TYR A 75 2.32 3.05 2.66
N ILE A 76 1.76 1.98 2.11
CA ILE A 76 0.35 1.63 2.27
C ILE A 76 0.31 0.31 3.02
N LEU A 77 -0.21 0.32 4.24
CA LEU A 77 -0.38 -0.88 5.04
C LEU A 77 -1.83 -1.37 4.90
N SER A 78 -1.99 -2.66 4.73
CA SER A 78 -3.29 -3.26 4.52
C SER A 78 -3.33 -4.68 5.10
N HIS A 79 -4.49 -5.10 5.54
CA HIS A 79 -4.74 -6.49 5.90
C HIS A 79 -4.71 -7.38 4.66
N LEU A 80 -4.41 -8.64 4.91
CA LEU A 80 -4.39 -9.68 3.90
C LEU A 80 -5.68 -10.52 3.96
N GLU A 81 -6.00 -11.16 2.86
CA GLU A 81 -6.96 -12.25 2.80
C GLU A 81 -6.43 -13.41 1.98
N GLU A 82 -6.86 -14.62 2.32
CA GLU A 82 -6.56 -15.82 1.56
C GLU A 82 -7.69 -16.11 0.59
N THR A 83 -7.35 -16.36 -0.66
CA THR A 83 -8.30 -16.76 -1.70
C THR A 83 -8.67 -18.23 -1.53
N ASN A 84 -9.76 -18.67 -2.18
CA ASN A 84 -10.18 -20.07 -2.22
C ASN A 84 -9.13 -21.02 -2.85
N THR A 85 -8.10 -20.48 -3.51
CA THR A 85 -6.99 -21.23 -4.09
C THR A 85 -5.73 -21.23 -3.24
N GLY A 86 -5.79 -20.70 -2.01
CA GLY A 86 -4.66 -20.61 -1.10
C GLY A 86 -3.69 -19.46 -1.40
N LYS A 87 -4.01 -18.57 -2.34
CA LYS A 87 -3.19 -17.40 -2.62
C LYS A 87 -3.53 -16.26 -1.66
N ILE A 88 -2.50 -15.54 -1.25
CA ILE A 88 -2.62 -14.35 -0.41
C ILE A 88 -2.75 -13.12 -1.30
N LYS A 89 -3.63 -12.19 -0.94
CA LYS A 89 -3.77 -10.88 -1.58
C LYS A 89 -4.11 -9.80 -0.55
N ILE A 90 -4.03 -8.55 -0.94
CA ILE A 90 -4.53 -7.43 -0.13
C ILE A 90 -6.07 -7.54 -0.04
N LYS A 91 -6.59 -7.33 1.17
CA LYS A 91 -8.03 -7.31 1.39
C LYS A 91 -8.65 -6.06 0.81
N THR A 92 -9.63 -6.22 -0.07
CA THR A 92 -10.37 -5.13 -0.72
C THR A 92 -11.87 -5.24 -0.44
N VAL A 93 -12.63 -4.22 -0.84
CA VAL A 93 -14.10 -4.22 -0.74
C VAL A 93 -14.71 -4.23 -2.13
N GLY A 94 -15.45 -5.30 -2.43
CA GLY A 94 -16.11 -5.49 -3.71
C GLY A 94 -15.19 -6.11 -4.77
N GLN A 95 -15.82 -6.73 -5.78
CA GLN A 95 -15.10 -7.51 -6.79
C GLN A 95 -14.43 -6.67 -7.88
N MET A 96 -14.75 -5.39 -7.99
CA MET A 96 -14.26 -4.56 -9.09
C MET A 96 -12.75 -4.34 -9.02
N LEU A 97 -12.21 -4.06 -7.83
CA LEU A 97 -10.76 -3.90 -7.64
C LEU A 97 -10.04 -5.23 -7.87
N ASP A 98 -10.59 -6.32 -7.33
CA ASP A 98 -9.97 -7.65 -7.45
C ASP A 98 -9.93 -8.16 -8.88
N ASN A 99 -11.02 -7.96 -9.63
CA ASN A 99 -11.16 -8.54 -10.96
C ASN A 99 -10.56 -7.67 -12.07
N GLN A 100 -10.46 -6.35 -11.85
CA GLN A 100 -10.07 -5.42 -12.91
C GLN A 100 -8.72 -4.73 -12.68
N LEU A 101 -8.29 -4.58 -11.42
CA LEU A 101 -7.11 -3.77 -11.13
C LEU A 101 -5.92 -4.57 -10.60
N THR A 102 -6.13 -5.52 -9.69
CA THR A 102 -5.06 -6.16 -8.90
C THR A 102 -4.17 -5.10 -8.23
N VAL A 103 -4.58 -4.64 -7.06
CA VAL A 103 -3.95 -3.48 -6.38
C VAL A 103 -2.44 -3.63 -6.22
N GLU A 104 -1.96 -4.80 -5.85
CA GLU A 104 -0.53 -5.09 -5.69
C GLU A 104 0.25 -4.94 -7.00
N GLY A 105 -0.42 -5.09 -8.14
CA GLY A 105 0.16 -4.90 -9.47
C GLY A 105 0.68 -3.49 -9.71
N LEU A 106 0.11 -2.48 -9.03
CA LEU A 106 0.49 -1.08 -9.19
C LEU A 106 1.81 -0.70 -8.52
N PHE A 107 2.32 -1.52 -7.62
CA PHE A 107 3.50 -1.21 -6.82
C PHE A 107 4.71 -2.02 -7.28
N SER A 108 5.89 -1.40 -7.26
CA SER A 108 7.16 -2.08 -7.55
C SER A 108 7.67 -2.89 -6.37
N ILE A 109 7.25 -2.55 -5.16
CA ILE A 109 7.67 -3.19 -3.92
C ILE A 109 6.42 -3.56 -3.14
N VAL A 110 6.27 -4.83 -2.84
CA VAL A 110 5.20 -5.40 -2.01
C VAL A 110 5.85 -6.33 -1.00
N LEU A 111 5.76 -5.99 0.26
CA LEU A 111 6.33 -6.76 1.36
C LEU A 111 5.21 -7.32 2.22
N MET A 112 5.37 -8.52 2.72
CA MET A 112 4.43 -9.14 3.66
C MET A 112 5.10 -9.31 5.02
N SER A 113 4.48 -8.76 6.06
CA SER A 113 4.89 -8.99 7.44
C SER A 113 4.40 -10.34 7.91
N TYR A 114 5.25 -11.11 8.56
CA TYR A 114 4.89 -12.37 9.20
C TYR A 114 5.69 -12.58 10.48
N TYR A 115 5.20 -13.47 11.33
CA TYR A 115 5.82 -13.81 12.61
C TYR A 115 6.34 -15.25 12.57
N SER A 116 7.63 -15.41 12.77
CA SER A 116 8.29 -16.71 12.85
C SER A 116 9.46 -16.67 13.83
N ASN A 117 9.69 -17.78 14.55
CA ASN A 117 10.82 -17.90 15.49
C ASN A 117 10.92 -16.75 16.51
N LYS A 118 9.79 -16.28 17.02
CA LYS A 118 9.68 -15.14 17.95
C LYS A 118 10.16 -13.79 17.39
N GLN A 119 10.20 -13.65 16.07
CA GLN A 119 10.61 -12.43 15.39
C GLN A 119 9.59 -12.06 14.31
N TYR A 120 9.41 -10.77 14.10
CA TYR A 120 8.70 -10.25 12.94
C TYR A 120 9.68 -10.04 11.79
N LYS A 121 9.31 -10.47 10.59
CA LYS A 121 10.10 -10.38 9.36
C LYS A 121 9.22 -9.80 8.24
N PHE A 122 9.89 -9.28 7.22
CA PHE A 122 9.27 -9.03 5.92
C PHE A 122 9.74 -10.07 4.90
N ILE A 123 8.80 -10.60 4.12
CA ILE A 123 9.07 -11.37 2.89
C ILE A 123 9.20 -10.36 1.76
N THR A 124 10.28 -10.46 0.97
CA THR A 124 10.64 -9.51 -0.09
C THR A 124 10.31 -10.01 -1.51
N GLN A 125 10.13 -11.32 -1.68
CA GLN A 125 9.83 -11.97 -2.95
C GLN A 125 8.75 -13.02 -2.77
N THR A 126 8.02 -13.31 -3.83
CA THR A 126 6.96 -14.33 -3.81
C THR A 126 7.53 -15.74 -3.70
N ASP A 127 6.79 -16.60 -2.99
CA ASP A 127 6.95 -18.06 -2.99
C ASP A 127 5.97 -18.76 -3.95
N GLY A 128 5.23 -17.98 -4.75
CA GLY A 128 4.16 -18.46 -5.62
C GLY A 128 2.76 -18.28 -5.03
N ASN A 129 2.63 -18.10 -3.71
CA ASN A 129 1.35 -17.93 -3.00
C ASN A 129 1.13 -16.49 -2.51
N THR A 130 2.19 -15.72 -2.31
CA THR A 130 2.15 -14.34 -1.84
C THR A 130 2.33 -13.34 -2.99
N PRO A 131 1.79 -12.11 -2.88
CA PRO A 131 1.99 -11.06 -3.86
C PRO A 131 3.32 -10.32 -3.68
N CYS A 132 4.21 -10.82 -2.81
CA CYS A 132 5.47 -10.17 -2.48
C CYS A 132 6.36 -10.01 -3.71
N LYS A 133 6.96 -8.85 -3.86
CA LYS A 133 7.91 -8.54 -4.90
C LYS A 133 8.78 -7.34 -4.55
N SER A 134 9.95 -7.30 -5.08
CA SER A 134 10.84 -6.14 -5.08
C SER A 134 11.70 -6.15 -6.34
N PRO A 135 12.27 -5.02 -6.76
CA PRO A 135 13.24 -4.97 -7.84
C PRO A 135 14.39 -5.95 -7.60
N LEU A 136 14.97 -6.44 -8.70
CA LEU A 136 16.10 -7.35 -8.65
C LEU A 136 17.26 -6.72 -7.86
N GLU A 137 17.89 -7.49 -6.98
CA GLU A 137 19.04 -7.05 -6.17
C GLU A 137 18.78 -5.90 -5.18
N MET A 138 17.52 -5.47 -4.97
CA MET A 138 17.21 -4.45 -3.97
C MET A 138 17.45 -4.96 -2.54
N PHE A 139 17.08 -6.20 -2.27
CA PHE A 139 17.30 -6.86 -0.98
C PHE A 139 18.19 -8.09 -1.16
N ASP A 140 19.14 -8.26 -0.24
CA ASP A 140 20.15 -9.33 -0.31
C ASP A 140 19.57 -10.72 0.01
N THR A 141 18.39 -10.76 0.66
CA THR A 141 17.75 -11.99 1.14
C THR A 141 16.25 -11.96 0.89
N LEU A 142 15.62 -13.15 0.85
CA LEU A 142 14.17 -13.29 0.71
C LEU A 142 13.40 -12.81 1.95
N GLU A 143 14.07 -12.80 3.11
CA GLU A 143 13.52 -12.34 4.38
C GLU A 143 14.44 -11.29 4.98
N ILE A 144 13.86 -10.20 5.43
CA ILE A 144 14.56 -9.11 6.12
C ILE A 144 13.86 -8.79 7.44
N ASP A 145 14.53 -8.06 8.31
CA ASP A 145 13.93 -7.60 9.56
C ASP A 145 12.73 -6.69 9.28
N ASN A 146 11.70 -6.80 10.12
CA ASN A 146 10.50 -5.97 10.05
C ASN A 146 10.81 -4.56 10.57
N ASP A 147 11.60 -3.82 9.79
CA ASP A 147 12.02 -2.46 10.06
C ASP A 147 11.85 -1.58 8.81
N LEU A 148 10.84 -0.72 8.83
CA LEU A 148 10.57 0.23 7.74
C LEU A 148 11.72 1.22 7.51
N LYS A 149 12.57 1.48 8.50
CA LYS A 149 13.74 2.34 8.32
C LYS A 149 14.80 1.64 7.45
N LEU A 150 15.00 0.34 7.68
CA LEU A 150 15.86 -0.48 6.82
C LEU A 150 15.34 -0.47 5.38
N VAL A 151 14.03 -0.71 5.21
CA VAL A 151 13.37 -0.70 3.89
C VAL A 151 13.51 0.66 3.21
N ASP A 152 13.26 1.78 3.92
CA ASP A 152 13.39 3.13 3.39
C ASP A 152 14.82 3.42 2.89
N ASN A 153 15.82 3.04 3.69
CA ASN A 153 17.22 3.22 3.31
C ASN A 153 17.57 2.43 2.04
N LYS A 154 17.15 1.16 1.95
CA LYS A 154 17.37 0.32 0.77
C LYS A 154 16.69 0.86 -0.48
N ILE A 155 15.46 1.36 -0.36
CA ILE A 155 14.75 2.00 -1.47
C ILE A 155 15.51 3.24 -1.96
N ARG A 156 15.93 4.12 -1.04
CA ARG A 156 16.66 5.35 -1.37
C ARG A 156 18.01 5.05 -2.00
N GLU A 157 18.72 4.05 -1.49
CA GLU A 157 19.98 3.60 -2.06
C GLU A 157 19.80 3.06 -3.48
N TYR A 158 18.83 2.17 -3.67
CA TYR A 158 18.56 1.52 -4.96
C TYR A 158 18.17 2.53 -6.05
N TYR A 159 17.29 3.48 -5.74
CA TYR A 159 16.84 4.51 -6.70
C TYR A 159 17.73 5.76 -6.74
N GLY A 160 18.74 5.84 -5.89
CA GLY A 160 19.67 6.98 -5.85
C GLY A 160 19.05 8.27 -5.31
N PHE A 161 17.99 8.19 -4.48
CA PHE A 161 17.29 9.37 -3.94
C PHE A 161 18.13 10.22 -2.97
N ASN A 162 19.26 9.73 -2.51
CA ASN A 162 20.18 10.44 -1.61
C ASN A 162 21.35 11.12 -2.36
N LYS A 163 21.40 11.00 -3.69
CA LYS A 163 22.41 11.70 -4.49
C LYS A 163 21.89 13.11 -4.72
N GLU A 164 22.59 14.12 -4.16
CA GLU A 164 22.38 15.50 -4.57
C GLU A 164 22.62 15.56 -6.08
N GLU A 165 21.67 16.11 -6.82
CA GLU A 165 21.90 16.47 -8.23
C GLU A 165 22.98 17.55 -8.23
N ASN A 166 24.22 17.19 -8.61
CA ASN A 166 25.30 18.13 -8.90
C ASN A 166 25.02 18.87 -10.20
#